data_267f90110ab316ccf44cf88585ead3e4
#
_entry.id   267f90110ab316ccf44cf88585ead3e4
#
_cell.length_a   1.000
_cell.length_b   1.000
_cell.length_c   1.000
_cell.angle_alpha   90.00
_cell.angle_beta   90.00
_cell.angle_gamma   90.00
#
_symmetry.space_group_name_H-M   'P 1'
#
loop_
_entity.id
_entity.type
_entity.pdbx_description
1 polymer ?
#
loop_
_entity_poly.entity_id
_entity_poly.type
_entity_poly.pdbx_seq_one_letter_code
_entity_poly.pdbx_strand_id
1 'polypeptide(L)'
;AGEIYRACAAGKTEHKGGTRLFCQAPTGIGKTMSALFPALKAIGEGKGEKLFYLTARNTTQAAAEDALQRLRAGAPGLALRSVTLTAKEKACLCKDADGHPSCLPEVCPYAKGYFNRVKDALASLLDGTPQFSRAALEETARQFTVCPFELGLDLSAWCDVVIGDYNYLFDPVVRLHRFFDSAGDWLFLIDEAHNLPDRARAMYSAQFSKSSLTEAKRALGKGKSPLKAALTRADKAFLETRKQTAQQGGTAFLQELPAELLKPLHALQAPLQDWLEQNPDAEAHAQLLDLYFAVQDITRAAERY
;
A
#
# COMPACT_ATOMS: atom_id res chain seq x y z
N ALA A 1 25.69 -15.17 -0.79
CA ALA A 1 25.01 -15.78 0.36
C ALA A 1 25.68 -15.42 1.70
N GLY A 2 27.01 -15.62 1.87
CA GLY A 2 27.70 -15.37 3.14
C GLY A 2 27.64 -13.91 3.64
N GLU A 3 27.77 -12.93 2.74
CA GLU A 3 27.63 -11.51 3.10
C GLU A 3 26.19 -11.13 3.49
N ILE A 4 25.21 -11.69 2.80
CA ILE A 4 23.79 -11.50 3.12
C ILE A 4 23.50 -12.07 4.51
N TYR A 5 23.99 -13.28 4.81
CA TYR A 5 23.85 -13.84 6.16
C TYR A 5 24.47 -12.92 7.22
N ARG A 6 25.70 -12.46 7.00
CA ARG A 6 26.38 -11.55 7.94
C ARG A 6 25.60 -10.26 8.15
N ALA A 7 25.05 -9.68 7.08
CA ALA A 7 24.22 -8.48 7.16
C ALA A 7 22.93 -8.72 7.96
N CYS A 8 22.24 -9.85 7.73
CA CYS A 8 21.06 -10.25 8.49
C CYS A 8 21.38 -10.57 9.96
N ALA A 9 22.54 -11.19 10.24
CA ALA A 9 22.96 -11.59 11.57
C ALA A 9 23.58 -10.46 12.40
N ALA A 10 23.98 -9.35 11.77
CA ALA A 10 24.62 -8.22 12.46
C ALA A 10 23.71 -7.54 13.50
N GLY A 11 22.40 -7.77 13.44
CA GLY A 11 21.43 -7.26 14.42
C GLY A 11 21.37 -5.74 14.48
N LYS A 12 20.78 -5.22 15.56
CA LYS A 12 20.73 -3.79 15.89
C LYS A 12 22.05 -3.31 16.48
N THR A 13 23.17 -3.47 15.77
CA THR A 13 24.45 -2.95 16.25
C THR A 13 24.56 -1.46 15.94
N GLU A 14 24.82 -0.65 16.99
CA GLU A 14 25.39 0.71 17.03
C GLU A 14 24.83 1.81 16.08
N HIS A 15 24.15 1.50 15.00
CA HIS A 15 23.54 2.47 14.11
C HIS A 15 22.02 2.45 14.23
N LYS A 16 21.43 3.59 14.57
CA LYS A 16 19.97 3.81 14.69
C LYS A 16 19.14 3.44 13.43
N GLY A 17 19.75 2.90 12.37
CA GLY A 17 19.11 2.61 11.08
C GLY A 17 19.22 1.16 10.58
N GLY A 18 19.74 0.22 11.38
CA GLY A 18 19.97 -1.16 10.94
C GLY A 18 21.07 -1.32 9.86
N THR A 19 21.45 -2.56 9.57
CA THR A 19 22.46 -2.89 8.55
C THR A 19 21.84 -2.86 7.15
N ARG A 20 22.53 -2.25 6.18
CA ARG A 20 22.10 -2.20 4.78
C ARG A 20 23.17 -2.83 3.91
N LEU A 21 22.78 -3.75 3.02
CA LEU A 21 23.66 -4.40 2.05
C LEU A 21 23.06 -4.27 0.65
N PHE A 22 23.82 -3.73 -0.28
CA PHE A 22 23.47 -3.69 -1.70
C PHE A 22 24.22 -4.80 -2.43
N CYS A 23 23.45 -5.68 -3.10
CA CYS A 23 24.03 -6.78 -3.87
C CYS A 23 23.66 -6.62 -5.35
N GLN A 24 24.66 -6.44 -6.19
CA GLN A 24 24.49 -6.45 -7.62
C GLN A 24 24.95 -7.80 -8.19
N ALA A 25 24.06 -8.43 -8.98
CA ALA A 25 24.35 -9.75 -9.56
C ALA A 25 23.64 -9.92 -10.90
N PRO A 26 24.26 -10.62 -11.88
CA PRO A 26 23.63 -10.89 -13.18
C PRO A 26 22.34 -11.71 -13.03
N THR A 27 21.50 -11.69 -14.05
CA THR A 27 20.31 -12.55 -14.13
C THR A 27 20.74 -14.02 -14.26
N GLY A 28 19.89 -14.93 -13.78
CA GLY A 28 20.10 -16.39 -13.97
C GLY A 28 21.01 -17.08 -12.94
N ILE A 29 21.73 -16.37 -12.07
CA ILE A 29 22.62 -16.97 -11.06
C ILE A 29 21.93 -17.46 -9.77
N GLY A 30 20.60 -17.46 -9.74
CA GLY A 30 19.84 -17.87 -8.55
C GLY A 30 19.76 -16.82 -7.44
N LYS A 31 19.70 -15.53 -7.77
CA LYS A 31 19.62 -14.41 -6.81
C LYS A 31 18.61 -14.64 -5.69
N THR A 32 17.38 -15.04 -6.05
CA THR A 32 16.28 -15.26 -5.12
C THR A 32 16.63 -16.26 -4.03
N MET A 33 17.12 -17.44 -4.42
CA MET A 33 17.53 -18.49 -3.47
C MET A 33 18.75 -18.03 -2.65
N SER A 34 19.74 -17.39 -3.31
CA SER A 34 20.96 -16.90 -2.67
C SER A 34 20.70 -15.78 -1.65
N ALA A 35 19.55 -15.11 -1.72
CA ALA A 35 19.12 -14.11 -0.75
C ALA A 35 18.18 -14.70 0.33
N LEU A 36 17.19 -15.51 -0.07
CA LEU A 36 16.21 -16.10 0.85
C LEU A 36 16.86 -17.08 1.84
N PHE A 37 17.69 -18.00 1.36
CA PHE A 37 18.29 -19.03 2.22
C PHE A 37 19.10 -18.43 3.40
N PRO A 38 20.05 -17.50 3.20
CA PRO A 38 20.80 -16.93 4.32
C PRO A 38 19.94 -16.05 5.25
N ALA A 39 18.93 -15.36 4.73
CA ALA A 39 18.02 -14.58 5.56
C ALA A 39 17.16 -15.49 6.45
N LEU A 40 16.63 -16.59 5.89
CA LEU A 40 15.86 -17.57 6.66
C LEU A 40 16.73 -18.31 7.68
N LYS A 41 17.98 -18.61 7.34
CA LYS A 41 18.94 -19.17 8.29
C LYS A 41 19.15 -18.22 9.47
N ALA A 42 19.30 -16.92 9.22
CA ALA A 42 19.44 -15.93 10.28
C ALA A 42 18.18 -15.88 11.20
N ILE A 43 16.97 -15.98 10.64
CA ILE A 43 15.73 -16.09 11.42
C ILE A 43 15.71 -17.36 12.26
N GLY A 44 16.06 -18.50 11.69
CA GLY A 44 16.12 -19.79 12.42
C GLY A 44 17.13 -19.80 13.55
N GLU A 45 18.14 -18.92 13.52
CA GLU A 45 19.12 -18.69 14.58
C GLU A 45 18.72 -17.57 15.56
N GLY A 46 17.49 -17.05 15.45
CA GLY A 46 16.97 -15.99 16.33
C GLY A 46 17.57 -14.61 16.06
N LYS A 47 18.10 -14.36 14.85
CA LYS A 47 18.69 -13.07 14.45
C LYS A 47 17.68 -12.11 13.81
N GLY A 48 16.42 -12.50 13.74
CA GLY A 48 15.29 -11.73 13.26
C GLY A 48 14.00 -12.51 13.48
N GLU A 49 12.87 -11.80 13.50
CA GLU A 49 11.57 -12.39 13.78
C GLU A 49 10.79 -12.73 12.51
N LYS A 50 10.93 -11.90 11.48
CA LYS A 50 10.13 -12.00 10.25
C LYS A 50 10.89 -11.45 9.05
N LEU A 51 10.68 -12.08 7.90
CA LEU A 51 11.24 -11.66 6.62
C LEU A 51 10.16 -11.03 5.73
N PHE A 52 10.42 -9.84 5.24
CA PHE A 52 9.64 -9.19 4.19
C PHE A 52 10.41 -9.27 2.86
N TYR A 53 9.89 -10.06 1.92
CA TYR A 53 10.40 -10.12 0.55
C TYR A 53 9.57 -9.22 -0.34
N LEU A 54 10.13 -8.10 -0.75
CA LEU A 54 9.42 -7.04 -1.43
C LEU A 54 9.93 -6.87 -2.87
N THR A 55 8.98 -6.77 -3.81
CA THR A 55 9.28 -6.66 -5.24
C THR A 55 8.18 -5.89 -5.97
N ALA A 56 8.52 -5.29 -7.12
CA ALA A 56 7.57 -4.53 -7.92
C ALA A 56 6.67 -5.39 -8.84
N ARG A 57 6.99 -6.69 -9.03
CA ARG A 57 6.35 -7.51 -10.07
C ARG A 57 5.82 -8.83 -9.52
N ASN A 58 4.63 -9.24 -9.98
CA ASN A 58 4.03 -10.53 -9.62
C ASN A 58 4.89 -11.73 -10.05
N THR A 59 5.63 -11.64 -11.17
CA THR A 59 6.53 -12.69 -11.64
C THR A 59 7.67 -12.97 -10.67
N THR A 60 8.20 -11.95 -10.02
CA THR A 60 9.26 -12.09 -9.02
C THR A 60 8.69 -12.56 -7.68
N GLN A 61 7.43 -12.26 -7.36
CA GLN A 61 6.72 -12.87 -6.22
C GLN A 61 6.61 -14.39 -6.41
N ALA A 62 6.18 -14.85 -7.59
CA ALA A 62 6.10 -16.27 -7.92
C ALA A 62 7.48 -16.98 -7.82
N ALA A 63 8.57 -16.31 -8.22
CA ALA A 63 9.91 -16.85 -8.07
C ALA A 63 10.32 -17.01 -6.59
N ALA A 64 9.89 -16.10 -5.71
CA ALA A 64 10.11 -16.25 -4.27
C ALA A 64 9.27 -17.39 -3.67
N GLU A 65 8.02 -17.55 -4.10
CA GLU A 65 7.16 -18.68 -3.70
C GLU A 65 7.78 -20.02 -4.09
N ASP A 66 8.26 -20.16 -5.34
CA ASP A 66 8.94 -21.37 -5.83
C ASP A 66 10.22 -21.65 -5.04
N ALA A 67 11.02 -20.63 -4.75
CA ALA A 67 12.23 -20.79 -3.93
C ALA A 67 11.91 -21.29 -2.52
N LEU A 68 10.86 -20.75 -1.87
CA LEU A 68 10.41 -21.21 -0.55
C LEU A 68 9.88 -22.65 -0.59
N GLN A 69 9.15 -23.02 -1.65
CA GLN A 69 8.67 -24.38 -1.85
C GLN A 69 9.83 -25.36 -1.99
N ARG A 70 10.87 -25.02 -2.76
CA ARG A 70 12.09 -25.84 -2.90
C ARG A 70 12.83 -25.98 -1.57
N LEU A 71 12.91 -24.93 -0.77
CA LEU A 71 13.52 -25.00 0.57
C LEU A 71 12.77 -25.98 1.47
N ARG A 72 11.43 -25.94 1.48
CA ARG A 72 10.61 -26.88 2.27
C ARG A 72 10.79 -28.32 1.77
N ALA A 73 10.81 -28.53 0.45
CA ALA A 73 11.01 -29.85 -0.15
C ALA A 73 12.41 -30.43 0.19
N GLY A 74 13.43 -29.58 0.24
CA GLY A 74 14.79 -29.97 0.58
C GLY A 74 15.05 -30.17 2.10
N ALA A 75 14.12 -29.72 2.95
CA ALA A 75 14.24 -29.81 4.40
C ALA A 75 12.91 -30.29 5.03
N PRO A 76 12.60 -31.60 4.98
CA PRO A 76 11.41 -32.15 5.60
C PRO A 76 11.35 -31.80 7.09
N GLY A 77 10.22 -31.26 7.54
CA GLY A 77 10.04 -30.77 8.93
C GLY A 77 10.40 -29.29 9.15
N LEU A 78 10.81 -28.56 8.10
CA LEU A 78 10.99 -27.12 8.19
C LEU A 78 9.63 -26.43 8.41
N ALA A 79 9.40 -25.93 9.63
CA ALA A 79 8.20 -25.18 10.02
C ALA A 79 8.30 -23.71 9.50
N LEU A 80 8.24 -23.53 8.20
CA LEU A 80 8.36 -22.22 7.54
C LEU A 80 7.03 -21.83 6.90
N ARG A 81 6.36 -20.85 7.47
CA ARG A 81 5.11 -20.30 6.93
C ARG A 81 5.37 -19.06 6.07
N SER A 82 4.69 -18.97 4.93
CA SER A 82 4.81 -17.80 4.05
C SER A 82 3.46 -17.39 3.48
N VAL A 83 3.23 -16.08 3.37
CA VAL A 83 2.04 -15.50 2.73
C VAL A 83 2.45 -14.54 1.63
N THR A 84 1.71 -14.58 0.52
CA THR A 84 1.85 -13.61 -0.58
C THR A 84 0.68 -12.63 -0.53
N LEU A 85 0.98 -11.39 -0.18
CA LEU A 85 -0.01 -10.30 -0.13
C LEU A 85 -0.27 -9.76 -1.54
N THR A 86 -1.54 -9.72 -1.90
CA THR A 86 -2.01 -9.18 -3.17
C THR A 86 -2.76 -7.87 -2.91
N ALA A 87 -2.53 -6.85 -3.76
CA ALA A 87 -3.23 -5.57 -3.64
C ALA A 87 -4.75 -5.76 -3.64
N LYS A 88 -5.45 -4.92 -2.86
CA LYS A 88 -6.89 -5.02 -2.60
C LYS A 88 -7.72 -5.07 -3.88
N GLU A 89 -7.37 -4.24 -4.89
CA GLU A 89 -8.06 -4.17 -6.17
C GLU A 89 -7.99 -5.50 -6.95
N LYS A 90 -6.91 -6.25 -6.76
CA LYS A 90 -6.70 -7.56 -7.40
C LYS A 90 -7.29 -8.72 -6.60
N ALA A 91 -7.22 -8.64 -5.28
CA ALA A 91 -7.71 -9.68 -4.37
C ALA A 91 -9.23 -9.63 -4.17
N CYS A 92 -9.87 -8.48 -4.34
CA CYS A 92 -11.27 -8.25 -4.03
C CYS A 92 -12.21 -9.16 -4.82
N LEU A 93 -13.10 -9.86 -4.11
CA LEU A 93 -14.16 -10.73 -4.66
C LEU A 93 -15.50 -10.01 -4.81
N CYS A 94 -15.63 -8.78 -4.28
CA CYS A 94 -16.85 -7.97 -4.36
C CYS A 94 -16.51 -6.61 -4.98
N LYS A 95 -16.77 -6.48 -6.26
CA LYS A 95 -16.51 -5.27 -7.03
C LYS A 95 -17.81 -4.64 -7.50
N ASP A 96 -17.84 -3.32 -7.60
CA ASP A 96 -18.93 -2.57 -8.20
C ASP A 96 -18.96 -2.72 -9.74
N ALA A 97 -19.88 -2.01 -10.39
CA ALA A 97 -20.06 -2.04 -11.84
C ALA A 97 -18.83 -1.53 -12.61
N ASP A 98 -18.03 -0.67 -12.01
CA ASP A 98 -16.81 -0.09 -12.58
C ASP A 98 -15.54 -0.92 -12.28
N GLY A 99 -15.71 -2.02 -11.54
CA GLY A 99 -14.64 -2.96 -11.21
C GLY A 99 -13.82 -2.56 -9.96
N HIS A 100 -14.27 -1.57 -9.20
CA HIS A 100 -13.62 -1.14 -7.96
C HIS A 100 -14.09 -1.95 -6.74
N PRO A 101 -13.23 -2.16 -5.73
CA PRO A 101 -13.62 -2.81 -4.49
C PRO A 101 -14.72 -2.05 -3.75
N SER A 102 -15.86 -2.71 -3.51
CA SER A 102 -16.92 -2.19 -2.64
C SER A 102 -16.79 -2.84 -1.27
N CYS A 103 -16.42 -2.05 -0.25
CA CYS A 103 -16.09 -2.56 1.09
C CYS A 103 -17.14 -2.23 2.16
N LEU A 104 -18.26 -1.62 1.75
CA LEU A 104 -19.37 -1.34 2.66
C LEU A 104 -20.01 -2.63 3.14
N PRO A 105 -20.19 -2.85 4.46
CA PRO A 105 -20.78 -4.09 4.99
C PRO A 105 -22.20 -4.37 4.49
N GLU A 106 -22.93 -3.34 4.06
CA GLU A 106 -24.28 -3.46 3.48
C GLU A 106 -24.23 -4.09 2.09
N VAL A 107 -23.16 -3.91 1.36
CA VAL A 107 -22.98 -4.35 -0.03
C VAL A 107 -22.07 -5.57 -0.13
N CYS A 108 -20.98 -5.59 0.64
CA CYS A 108 -19.97 -6.63 0.56
C CYS A 108 -20.19 -7.77 1.58
N PRO A 109 -20.59 -8.97 1.14
CA PRO A 109 -20.80 -10.11 2.04
C PRO A 109 -19.52 -10.56 2.74
N TYR A 110 -18.36 -10.32 2.12
CA TYR A 110 -17.05 -10.67 2.67
C TYR A 110 -16.58 -9.70 3.76
N ALA A 111 -17.07 -8.46 3.76
CA ALA A 111 -16.82 -7.48 4.82
C ALA A 111 -17.81 -7.64 5.98
N LYS A 112 -19.10 -7.88 5.65
CA LYS A 112 -20.16 -8.05 6.65
C LYS A 112 -19.86 -9.25 7.55
N GLY A 113 -19.68 -8.98 8.85
CA GLY A 113 -19.42 -10.03 9.84
C GLY A 113 -18.06 -10.72 9.69
N TYR A 114 -17.07 -10.08 9.10
CA TYR A 114 -15.71 -10.59 8.90
C TYR A 114 -15.11 -11.15 10.20
N PHE A 115 -15.13 -10.39 11.28
CA PHE A 115 -14.53 -10.75 12.56
C PHE A 115 -15.16 -11.98 13.22
N ASN A 116 -16.38 -12.34 12.86
CA ASN A 116 -17.04 -13.53 13.36
C ASN A 116 -16.55 -14.82 12.70
N ARG A 117 -16.01 -14.72 11.46
CA ARG A 117 -15.65 -15.86 10.63
C ARG A 117 -14.14 -16.01 10.38
N VAL A 118 -13.38 -14.92 10.52
CA VAL A 118 -11.95 -14.93 10.22
C VAL A 118 -11.15 -15.91 11.07
N LYS A 119 -11.56 -16.19 12.31
CA LYS A 119 -10.88 -17.14 13.20
C LYS A 119 -10.89 -18.55 12.64
N ASP A 120 -12.05 -18.99 12.14
CA ASP A 120 -12.20 -20.33 11.55
C ASP A 120 -11.44 -20.43 10.21
N ALA A 121 -11.45 -19.35 9.40
CA ALA A 121 -10.69 -19.29 8.18
C ALA A 121 -9.16 -19.35 8.44
N LEU A 122 -8.67 -18.63 9.44
CA LEU A 122 -7.27 -18.68 9.86
C LEU A 122 -6.88 -20.07 10.38
N ALA A 123 -7.71 -20.68 11.23
CA ALA A 123 -7.46 -22.03 11.74
C ALA A 123 -7.36 -23.03 10.58
N SER A 124 -8.29 -23.01 9.64
CA SER A 124 -8.27 -23.88 8.45
C SER A 124 -7.01 -23.73 7.62
N LEU A 125 -6.51 -22.49 7.43
CA LEU A 125 -5.26 -22.25 6.72
C LEU A 125 -4.04 -22.76 7.50
N LEU A 126 -3.99 -22.48 8.80
CA LEU A 126 -2.84 -22.83 9.64
C LEU A 126 -2.69 -24.34 9.87
N ASP A 127 -3.78 -25.10 9.77
CA ASP A 127 -3.78 -26.58 9.82
C ASP A 127 -3.39 -27.21 8.47
N GLY A 128 -3.40 -26.42 7.40
CA GLY A 128 -3.12 -26.86 6.04
C GLY A 128 -1.63 -26.77 5.64
N THR A 129 -1.40 -26.37 4.41
CA THR A 129 -0.03 -26.18 3.85
C THR A 129 0.60 -24.89 4.38
N PRO A 130 1.91 -24.85 4.61
CA PRO A 130 2.57 -23.65 5.17
C PRO A 130 2.81 -22.53 4.16
N GLN A 131 2.31 -22.66 2.92
CA GLN A 131 2.42 -21.65 1.87
C GLN A 131 1.06 -21.12 1.48
N PHE A 132 0.82 -19.86 1.80
CA PHE A 132 -0.46 -19.18 1.57
C PHE A 132 -0.34 -18.26 0.37
N SER A 133 -0.54 -18.85 -0.81
CA SER A 133 -0.57 -18.13 -2.09
C SER A 133 -1.88 -17.33 -2.22
N ARG A 134 -1.94 -16.44 -3.22
CA ARG A 134 -3.17 -15.73 -3.58
C ARG A 134 -4.34 -16.71 -3.81
N ALA A 135 -4.12 -17.81 -4.53
CA ALA A 135 -5.16 -18.78 -4.83
C ALA A 135 -5.72 -19.44 -3.56
N ALA A 136 -4.85 -19.83 -2.63
CA ALA A 136 -5.26 -20.41 -1.34
C ALA A 136 -6.08 -19.42 -0.51
N LEU A 137 -5.67 -18.15 -0.46
CA LEU A 137 -6.42 -17.09 0.22
C LEU A 137 -7.79 -16.85 -0.40
N GLU A 138 -7.90 -16.80 -1.73
CA GLU A 138 -9.16 -16.62 -2.44
C GLU A 138 -10.11 -17.81 -2.25
N GLU A 139 -9.61 -19.04 -2.25
CA GLU A 139 -10.39 -20.26 -2.02
C GLU A 139 -10.96 -20.27 -0.60
N THR A 140 -10.11 -20.07 0.41
CA THR A 140 -10.54 -19.99 1.82
C THR A 140 -11.51 -18.83 2.04
N ALA A 141 -11.26 -17.69 1.40
CA ALA A 141 -12.15 -16.53 1.48
C ALA A 141 -13.56 -16.82 0.96
N ARG A 142 -13.68 -17.61 -0.12
CA ARG A 142 -14.99 -18.07 -0.62
C ARG A 142 -15.66 -19.06 0.32
N GLN A 143 -14.88 -20.01 0.86
CA GLN A 143 -15.40 -21.03 1.77
C GLN A 143 -15.98 -20.43 3.06
N PHE A 144 -15.26 -19.49 3.66
CA PHE A 144 -15.65 -18.86 4.93
C PHE A 144 -16.36 -17.52 4.77
N THR A 145 -16.55 -17.04 3.55
CA THR A 145 -17.14 -15.72 3.23
C THR A 145 -16.41 -14.58 3.97
N VAL A 146 -15.08 -14.52 3.88
CA VAL A 146 -14.23 -13.48 4.47
C VAL A 146 -13.47 -12.72 3.36
N CYS A 147 -13.08 -11.48 3.61
CA CYS A 147 -12.30 -10.70 2.64
C CYS A 147 -10.91 -11.33 2.43
N PRO A 148 -10.51 -11.75 1.22
CA PRO A 148 -9.22 -12.38 1.00
C PRO A 148 -8.04 -11.44 1.23
N PHE A 149 -8.22 -10.13 1.03
CA PHE A 149 -7.22 -9.12 1.32
C PHE A 149 -6.96 -9.01 2.83
N GLU A 150 -8.01 -8.81 3.63
CA GLU A 150 -7.90 -8.74 5.10
C GLU A 150 -7.43 -10.06 5.70
N LEU A 151 -7.91 -11.21 5.16
CA LEU A 151 -7.45 -12.53 5.58
C LEU A 151 -5.94 -12.71 5.38
N GLY A 152 -5.40 -12.25 4.23
CA GLY A 152 -3.96 -12.27 3.99
C GLY A 152 -3.18 -11.38 4.96
N LEU A 153 -3.72 -10.19 5.27
CA LEU A 153 -3.13 -9.30 6.25
C LEU A 153 -3.14 -9.90 7.67
N ASP A 154 -4.24 -10.50 8.10
CA ASP A 154 -4.32 -11.14 9.43
C ASP A 154 -3.42 -12.36 9.51
N LEU A 155 -3.39 -13.19 8.45
CA LEU A 155 -2.52 -14.36 8.37
C LEU A 155 -1.03 -13.99 8.39
N SER A 156 -0.65 -12.82 7.87
CA SER A 156 0.74 -12.35 7.83
C SER A 156 1.38 -12.26 9.22
N ALA A 157 0.59 -12.09 10.28
CA ALA A 157 1.07 -12.11 11.66
C ALA A 157 1.64 -13.49 12.06
N TRP A 158 1.10 -14.57 11.48
CA TRP A 158 1.45 -15.97 11.79
C TRP A 158 2.51 -16.55 10.84
N CYS A 159 3.01 -15.75 9.90
CA CYS A 159 4.00 -16.18 8.90
C CYS A 159 5.40 -15.67 9.21
N ASP A 160 6.39 -16.49 8.90
CA ASP A 160 7.82 -16.14 8.99
C ASP A 160 8.24 -15.26 7.81
N VAL A 161 7.58 -15.45 6.64
CA VAL A 161 7.86 -14.71 5.40
C VAL A 161 6.59 -14.06 4.87
N VAL A 162 6.69 -12.78 4.60
CA VAL A 162 5.67 -12.00 3.91
C VAL A 162 6.22 -11.55 2.56
N ILE A 163 5.60 -12.02 1.48
CA ILE A 163 5.93 -11.63 0.11
C ILE A 163 4.94 -10.56 -0.32
N GLY A 164 5.40 -9.45 -0.92
CA GLY A 164 4.51 -8.38 -1.33
C GLY A 164 5.14 -7.33 -2.23
N ASP A 165 4.37 -6.29 -2.53
CA ASP A 165 4.84 -5.12 -3.27
C ASP A 165 5.63 -4.16 -2.36
N TYR A 166 6.50 -3.35 -2.95
CA TYR A 166 7.26 -2.29 -2.26
C TYR A 166 6.37 -1.32 -1.50
N ASN A 167 5.13 -1.09 -1.97
CA ASN A 167 4.19 -0.18 -1.35
C ASN A 167 3.91 -0.56 0.11
N TYR A 168 3.93 -1.84 0.42
CA TYR A 168 3.71 -2.31 1.79
C TYR A 168 4.76 -1.84 2.81
N LEU A 169 5.92 -1.37 2.35
CA LEU A 169 6.94 -0.80 3.22
C LEU A 169 7.11 0.71 3.01
N PHE A 170 7.11 1.16 1.76
CA PHE A 170 7.57 2.50 1.39
C PHE A 170 6.46 3.50 1.13
N ASP A 171 5.26 3.04 0.75
CA ASP A 171 4.15 3.95 0.48
C ASP A 171 3.55 4.48 1.79
N PRO A 172 3.46 5.80 1.96
CA PRO A 172 2.98 6.39 3.20
C PRO A 172 1.50 6.13 3.51
N VAL A 173 0.73 5.66 2.53
CA VAL A 173 -0.72 5.40 2.65
C VAL A 173 -1.01 3.91 2.88
N VAL A 174 -0.33 3.04 2.12
CA VAL A 174 -0.65 1.60 2.13
C VAL A 174 0.36 0.73 2.89
N ARG A 175 1.40 1.35 3.50
CA ARG A 175 2.38 0.61 4.29
C ARG A 175 1.70 -0.22 5.38
N LEU A 176 2.31 -1.34 5.75
CA LEU A 176 1.78 -2.24 6.77
C LEU A 176 2.00 -1.67 8.18
N HIS A 177 1.12 -0.74 8.59
CA HIS A 177 1.16 -0.08 9.90
C HIS A 177 1.24 -1.08 11.06
N ARG A 178 0.53 -2.22 10.96
CA ARG A 178 0.55 -3.29 11.96
C ARG A 178 1.95 -3.83 12.30
N PHE A 179 2.92 -3.69 11.38
CA PHE A 179 4.31 -4.11 11.59
C PHE A 179 5.26 -2.93 11.79
N PHE A 180 5.04 -1.82 11.09
CA PHE A 180 6.05 -0.76 10.94
C PHE A 180 5.79 0.49 11.78
N ASP A 181 4.72 0.53 12.56
CA ASP A 181 4.47 1.60 13.55
C ASP A 181 5.17 1.31 14.88
N SER A 182 5.63 0.10 15.11
CA SER A 182 6.43 -0.30 16.25
C SER A 182 7.78 -0.87 15.81
N ALA A 183 8.77 -0.81 16.69
CA ALA A 183 10.06 -1.44 16.44
C ALA A 183 9.93 -2.97 16.49
N GLY A 184 10.50 -3.66 15.51
CA GLY A 184 10.58 -5.12 15.44
C GLY A 184 11.91 -5.54 14.81
N ASP A 185 12.26 -6.80 14.95
CA ASP A 185 13.48 -7.37 14.35
C ASP A 185 13.16 -7.93 12.96
N TRP A 186 12.80 -6.99 12.06
CA TRP A 186 12.41 -7.31 10.69
C TRP A 186 13.61 -7.38 9.76
N LEU A 187 13.65 -8.42 8.93
CA LEU A 187 14.58 -8.53 7.80
C LEU A 187 13.85 -8.15 6.51
N PHE A 188 14.52 -7.38 5.67
CA PHE A 188 13.97 -6.94 4.39
C PHE A 188 14.85 -7.42 3.24
N LEU A 189 14.26 -8.13 2.29
CA LEU A 189 14.84 -8.43 0.99
C LEU A 189 14.09 -7.61 -0.07
N ILE A 190 14.78 -6.66 -0.66
CA ILE A 190 14.23 -5.77 -1.68
C ILE A 190 14.77 -6.23 -3.03
N ASP A 191 13.96 -6.97 -3.77
CA ASP A 191 14.35 -7.47 -5.10
C ASP A 191 14.17 -6.39 -6.17
N GLU A 192 15.07 -6.37 -7.15
CA GLU A 192 15.08 -5.36 -8.23
C GLU A 192 15.04 -3.91 -7.68
N ALA A 193 15.83 -3.64 -6.62
CA ALA A 193 15.84 -2.38 -5.89
C ALA A 193 16.17 -1.14 -6.75
N HIS A 194 16.71 -1.34 -7.96
CA HIS A 194 16.94 -0.26 -8.93
C HIS A 194 15.63 0.43 -9.38
N ASN A 195 14.47 -0.21 -9.21
CA ASN A 195 13.16 0.40 -9.49
C ASN A 195 12.66 1.32 -8.35
N LEU A 196 13.28 1.27 -7.16
CA LEU A 196 12.81 2.04 -6.01
C LEU A 196 12.83 3.56 -6.20
N PRO A 197 13.85 4.19 -6.86
CA PRO A 197 13.86 5.64 -7.03
C PRO A 197 12.63 6.16 -7.78
N ASP A 198 12.25 5.49 -8.88
CA ASP A 198 11.08 5.89 -9.67
C ASP A 198 9.77 5.57 -8.94
N ARG A 199 9.71 4.45 -8.23
CA ARG A 199 8.57 4.10 -7.38
C ARG A 199 8.41 5.08 -6.22
N ALA A 200 9.50 5.48 -5.56
CA ALA A 200 9.46 6.46 -4.50
C ALA A 200 8.95 7.81 -5.02
N ARG A 201 9.44 8.27 -6.18
CA ARG A 201 8.89 9.48 -6.80
C ARG A 201 7.39 9.37 -7.00
N ALA A 202 6.87 8.24 -7.52
CA ALA A 202 5.43 8.05 -7.70
C ALA A 202 4.67 8.05 -6.37
N MET A 203 5.16 7.35 -5.34
CA MET A 203 4.53 7.27 -4.02
C MET A 203 4.45 8.61 -3.28
N TYR A 204 5.44 9.49 -3.51
CA TYR A 204 5.55 10.79 -2.84
C TYR A 204 5.19 11.96 -3.74
N SER A 205 4.63 11.70 -4.94
CA SER A 205 4.13 12.73 -5.84
C SER A 205 2.61 12.75 -5.85
N ALA A 206 2.06 13.94 -5.99
CA ALA A 206 0.63 14.15 -6.18
C ALA A 206 0.38 15.10 -7.35
N GLN A 207 -0.74 14.91 -8.03
CA GLN A 207 -1.21 15.79 -9.09
C GLN A 207 -2.59 16.32 -8.73
N PHE A 208 -2.81 17.59 -9.00
CA PHE A 208 -4.10 18.22 -8.79
C PHE A 208 -4.49 19.08 -9.98
N SER A 209 -5.70 18.86 -10.50
CA SER A 209 -6.22 19.62 -11.64
C SER A 209 -7.31 20.60 -11.21
N LYS A 210 -7.23 21.83 -11.75
CA LYS A 210 -8.30 22.81 -11.58
C LYS A 210 -9.64 22.34 -12.16
N SER A 211 -9.63 21.47 -13.18
CA SER A 211 -10.86 20.90 -13.77
C SER A 211 -11.70 20.19 -12.72
N SER A 212 -11.07 19.45 -11.80
CA SER A 212 -11.76 18.73 -10.71
C SER A 212 -12.60 19.66 -9.83
N LEU A 213 -12.10 20.87 -9.53
CA LEU A 213 -12.87 21.88 -8.79
C LEU A 213 -14.09 22.37 -9.58
N THR A 214 -13.92 22.58 -10.89
CA THR A 214 -14.99 23.05 -11.78
C THR A 214 -16.08 22.02 -11.94
N GLU A 215 -15.70 20.76 -12.10
CA GLU A 215 -16.59 19.62 -12.22
C GLU A 215 -17.39 19.39 -10.93
N ALA A 216 -16.73 19.42 -9.77
CA ALA A 216 -17.38 19.34 -8.48
C ALA A 216 -18.42 20.46 -8.24
N LYS A 217 -18.09 21.69 -8.65
CA LYS A 217 -19.04 22.82 -8.59
C LYS A 217 -20.26 22.60 -9.48
N ARG A 218 -20.10 21.98 -10.64
CA ARG A 218 -21.23 21.63 -11.55
C ARG A 218 -22.09 20.51 -10.95
N ALA A 219 -21.45 19.45 -10.43
CA ALA A 219 -22.14 18.31 -9.83
C ALA A 219 -23.02 18.72 -8.64
N LEU A 220 -22.58 19.69 -7.84
CA LEU A 220 -23.37 20.24 -6.74
C LEU A 220 -24.60 21.09 -7.19
N GLY A 221 -24.76 21.35 -8.49
CA GLY A 221 -25.91 22.10 -9.05
C GLY A 221 -25.98 23.56 -8.59
N LYS A 222 -27.19 24.16 -8.57
CA LYS A 222 -27.43 25.55 -8.14
C LYS A 222 -27.66 25.61 -6.62
N GLY A 223 -27.24 26.69 -5.96
CA GLY A 223 -27.43 26.91 -4.52
C GLY A 223 -26.16 27.40 -3.81
N LYS A 224 -26.29 27.84 -2.57
CA LYS A 224 -25.18 28.26 -1.70
C LYS A 224 -24.95 27.19 -0.64
N SER A 225 -23.71 26.77 -0.43
CA SER A 225 -23.31 25.87 0.66
C SER A 225 -21.89 26.19 1.12
N PRO A 226 -21.48 25.77 2.32
CA PRO A 226 -20.11 25.93 2.80
C PRO A 226 -19.11 25.30 1.82
N LEU A 227 -19.41 24.12 1.29
CA LEU A 227 -18.58 23.42 0.30
C LEU A 227 -18.39 24.23 -0.99
N LYS A 228 -19.48 24.80 -1.55
CA LYS A 228 -19.36 25.65 -2.75
C LYS A 228 -18.55 26.91 -2.53
N ALA A 229 -18.65 27.51 -1.35
CA ALA A 229 -17.84 28.66 -0.97
C ALA A 229 -16.34 28.27 -0.91
N ALA A 230 -16.03 27.11 -0.32
CA ALA A 230 -14.67 26.59 -0.26
C ALA A 230 -14.11 26.24 -1.65
N LEU A 231 -14.87 25.54 -2.50
CA LEU A 231 -14.54 25.26 -3.90
C LEU A 231 -14.27 26.54 -4.70
N THR A 232 -15.05 27.58 -4.45
CA THR A 232 -14.87 28.85 -5.15
C THR A 232 -13.60 29.59 -4.72
N ARG A 233 -13.24 29.50 -3.42
CA ARG A 233 -11.96 30.06 -2.92
C ARG A 233 -10.77 29.32 -3.53
N ALA A 234 -10.80 27.98 -3.55
CA ALA A 234 -9.75 27.17 -4.17
C ALA A 234 -9.62 27.46 -5.67
N ASP A 235 -10.72 27.47 -6.40
CA ASP A 235 -10.75 27.80 -7.83
C ASP A 235 -10.17 29.19 -8.14
N LYS A 236 -10.46 30.19 -7.31
CA LYS A 236 -9.88 31.53 -7.43
C LYS A 236 -8.37 31.52 -7.22
N ALA A 237 -7.87 30.78 -6.24
CA ALA A 237 -6.43 30.64 -5.99
C ALA A 237 -5.71 30.04 -7.20
N PHE A 238 -6.28 28.99 -7.82
CA PHE A 238 -5.73 28.41 -9.06
C PHE A 238 -5.73 29.42 -10.23
N LEU A 239 -6.77 30.24 -10.36
CA LEU A 239 -6.82 31.27 -11.40
C LEU A 239 -5.75 32.34 -11.23
N GLU A 240 -5.50 32.78 -9.99
CA GLU A 240 -4.44 33.76 -9.71
C GLU A 240 -3.04 33.17 -9.95
N THR A 241 -2.79 31.93 -9.48
CA THR A 241 -1.53 31.22 -9.76
C THR A 241 -1.31 31.06 -11.26
N ARG A 242 -2.35 30.70 -12.02
CA ARG A 242 -2.27 30.60 -13.48
C ARG A 242 -1.89 31.92 -14.16
N LYS A 243 -2.46 33.05 -13.69
CA LYS A 243 -2.11 34.38 -14.24
C LYS A 243 -0.64 34.73 -14.01
N GLN A 244 -0.15 34.47 -12.77
CA GLN A 244 1.25 34.69 -12.40
C GLN A 244 2.19 33.83 -13.26
N THR A 245 1.86 32.54 -13.40
CA THR A 245 2.65 31.58 -14.18
C THR A 245 2.63 31.93 -15.69
N ALA A 246 1.49 32.41 -16.22
CA ALA A 246 1.39 32.82 -17.61
C ALA A 246 2.36 33.99 -17.97
N GLN A 247 2.60 34.88 -17.00
CA GLN A 247 3.60 35.96 -17.16
C GLN A 247 5.04 35.44 -17.19
N GLN A 248 5.28 34.22 -16.73
CA GLN A 248 6.59 33.55 -16.66
C GLN A 248 6.76 32.46 -17.72
N GLY A 249 5.99 32.49 -18.81
CA GLY A 249 6.09 31.48 -19.87
C GLY A 249 5.18 30.28 -19.75
N GLY A 250 4.20 30.31 -18.82
CA GLY A 250 3.15 29.28 -18.65
C GLY A 250 3.52 28.08 -17.78
N THR A 251 4.77 27.97 -17.34
CA THR A 251 5.25 26.94 -16.43
C THR A 251 6.14 27.56 -15.36
N ALA A 252 6.00 27.13 -14.11
CA ALA A 252 6.87 27.52 -13.01
C ALA A 252 7.36 26.29 -12.27
N PHE A 253 8.63 26.32 -11.84
CA PHE A 253 9.26 25.33 -10.96
C PHE A 253 9.49 25.97 -9.60
N LEU A 254 8.89 25.40 -8.56
CA LEU A 254 8.95 25.92 -7.21
C LEU A 254 9.49 24.84 -6.28
N GLN A 255 10.21 25.24 -5.25
CA GLN A 255 10.68 24.32 -4.21
C GLN A 255 9.56 23.95 -3.24
N GLU A 256 8.61 24.86 -3.04
CA GLU A 256 7.45 24.69 -2.15
C GLU A 256 6.19 25.16 -2.86
N LEU A 257 5.05 24.56 -2.52
CA LEU A 257 3.75 25.04 -2.98
C LEU A 257 3.44 26.40 -2.36
N PRO A 258 2.98 27.39 -3.14
CA PRO A 258 2.59 28.70 -2.61
C PRO A 258 1.50 28.57 -1.53
N ALA A 259 1.67 29.26 -0.41
CA ALA A 259 0.73 29.24 0.69
C ALA A 259 -0.68 29.70 0.27
N GLU A 260 -0.76 30.61 -0.71
CA GLU A 260 -2.01 31.12 -1.30
C GLU A 260 -2.80 30.02 -2.02
N LEU A 261 -2.11 28.99 -2.54
CA LEU A 261 -2.72 27.82 -3.17
C LEU A 261 -3.02 26.73 -2.15
N LEU A 262 -2.11 26.49 -1.22
CA LEU A 262 -2.21 25.40 -0.25
C LEU A 262 -3.30 25.65 0.81
N LYS A 263 -3.39 26.87 1.38
CA LYS A 263 -4.41 27.22 2.38
C LYS A 263 -5.86 26.98 1.93
N PRO A 264 -6.29 27.39 0.70
CA PRO A 264 -7.63 27.08 0.22
C PRO A 264 -7.88 25.58 -0.01
N LEU A 265 -6.86 24.80 -0.37
CA LEU A 265 -6.97 23.34 -0.50
C LEU A 265 -7.14 22.67 0.86
N HIS A 266 -6.37 23.05 1.87
CA HIS A 266 -6.59 22.57 3.24
C HIS A 266 -7.99 22.92 3.76
N ALA A 267 -8.43 24.16 3.53
CA ALA A 267 -9.74 24.62 3.94
C ALA A 267 -10.92 23.95 3.20
N LEU A 268 -10.64 23.21 2.12
CA LEU A 268 -11.64 22.45 1.37
C LEU A 268 -11.90 21.06 1.97
N GLN A 269 -10.98 20.49 2.75
CA GLN A 269 -11.08 19.13 3.27
C GLN A 269 -12.29 18.90 4.15
N ALA A 270 -12.46 19.71 5.20
CA ALA A 270 -13.57 19.55 6.14
C ALA A 270 -14.95 19.72 5.47
N PRO A 271 -15.21 20.77 4.67
CA PRO A 271 -16.49 20.87 3.95
C PRO A 271 -16.77 19.75 2.95
N LEU A 272 -15.72 19.13 2.36
CA LEU A 272 -15.88 17.95 1.51
C LEU A 272 -16.27 16.74 2.34
N GLN A 273 -15.57 16.49 3.44
CA GLN A 273 -15.86 15.39 4.35
C GLN A 273 -17.28 15.49 4.90
N ASP A 274 -17.66 16.64 5.45
CA ASP A 274 -19.00 16.87 5.98
C ASP A 274 -20.10 16.62 4.94
N TRP A 275 -19.85 17.04 3.69
CA TRP A 275 -20.82 16.84 2.62
C TRP A 275 -20.93 15.35 2.24
N LEU A 276 -19.81 14.64 2.13
CA LEU A 276 -19.79 13.21 1.80
C LEU A 276 -20.51 12.37 2.86
N GLU A 277 -20.30 12.66 4.13
CA GLU A 277 -20.98 11.99 5.26
C GLU A 277 -22.49 12.23 5.26
N GLN A 278 -22.94 13.44 4.88
CA GLN A 278 -24.36 13.81 4.86
C GLN A 278 -25.09 13.36 3.59
N ASN A 279 -24.38 13.01 2.53
CA ASN A 279 -24.98 12.72 1.23
C ASN A 279 -24.41 11.41 0.59
N PRO A 280 -24.50 10.27 1.29
CA PRO A 280 -23.90 9.00 0.81
C PRO A 280 -24.50 8.50 -0.53
N ASP A 281 -25.78 8.78 -0.77
CA ASP A 281 -26.52 8.30 -1.94
C ASP A 281 -26.65 9.36 -3.06
N ALA A 282 -25.97 10.49 -2.95
CA ALA A 282 -26.05 11.55 -3.95
C ALA A 282 -25.33 11.16 -5.25
N GLU A 283 -25.89 11.50 -6.39
CA GLU A 283 -25.29 11.28 -7.71
C GLU A 283 -23.85 11.86 -7.81
N ALA A 284 -23.60 12.98 -7.13
CA ALA A 284 -22.29 13.62 -7.08
C ALA A 284 -21.30 12.98 -6.09
N HIS A 285 -21.71 11.97 -5.30
CA HIS A 285 -20.92 11.43 -4.21
C HIS A 285 -19.57 10.87 -4.70
N ALA A 286 -19.55 10.01 -5.70
CA ALA A 286 -18.31 9.42 -6.22
C ALA A 286 -17.33 10.49 -6.71
N GLN A 287 -17.81 11.48 -7.46
CA GLN A 287 -16.99 12.55 -8.01
C GLN A 287 -16.40 13.46 -6.90
N LEU A 288 -17.18 13.74 -5.85
CA LEU A 288 -16.68 14.53 -4.71
C LEU A 288 -15.74 13.73 -3.82
N LEU A 289 -15.90 12.41 -3.75
CA LEU A 289 -14.98 11.51 -3.07
C LEU A 289 -13.61 11.49 -3.78
N ASP A 290 -13.58 11.42 -5.11
CA ASP A 290 -12.35 11.52 -5.90
C ASP A 290 -11.64 12.86 -5.67
N LEU A 291 -12.41 13.95 -5.65
CA LEU A 291 -11.85 15.27 -5.32
C LEU A 291 -11.30 15.31 -3.89
N TYR A 292 -11.98 14.71 -2.92
CA TYR A 292 -11.52 14.65 -1.53
C TYR A 292 -10.16 13.94 -1.43
N PHE A 293 -10.00 12.80 -2.07
CA PHE A 293 -8.72 12.09 -2.11
C PHE A 293 -7.64 12.89 -2.84
N ALA A 294 -7.95 13.51 -3.98
CA ALA A 294 -6.99 14.36 -4.70
C ALA A 294 -6.51 15.56 -3.86
N VAL A 295 -7.41 16.17 -3.07
CA VAL A 295 -7.05 17.24 -2.14
C VAL A 295 -6.18 16.71 -1.00
N GLN A 296 -6.51 15.55 -0.45
CA GLN A 296 -5.68 14.93 0.60
C GLN A 296 -4.28 14.58 0.08
N ASP A 297 -4.17 14.04 -1.12
CA ASP A 297 -2.89 13.63 -1.68
C ASP A 297 -1.97 14.84 -1.92
N ILE A 298 -2.48 15.92 -2.51
CA ILE A 298 -1.67 17.12 -2.77
C ILE A 298 -1.27 17.83 -1.47
N THR A 299 -2.16 17.90 -0.46
CA THR A 299 -1.84 18.51 0.82
C THR A 299 -0.83 17.69 1.60
N ARG A 300 -0.97 16.36 1.61
CA ARG A 300 0.00 15.43 2.21
C ARG A 300 1.37 15.49 1.54
N ALA A 301 1.40 15.58 0.21
CA ALA A 301 2.66 15.75 -0.52
C ALA A 301 3.33 17.08 -0.13
N ALA A 302 2.58 18.17 -0.06
CA ALA A 302 3.10 19.49 0.31
C ALA A 302 3.64 19.58 1.76
N GLU A 303 3.11 18.78 2.69
CA GLU A 303 3.59 18.73 4.09
C GLU A 303 4.96 18.05 4.24
N ARG A 304 5.41 17.34 3.21
CA ARG A 304 6.66 16.56 3.22
C ARG A 304 7.82 17.23 2.50
N TYR A 305 7.53 18.25 1.77
CA TYR A 305 8.48 19.07 1.01
C TYR A 305 8.44 20.52 1.51
#